data_c24de3feb9e8f7859e165ae62fa7dfed
#
_entry.id   c24de3feb9e8f7859e165ae62fa7dfed
#
_cell.length_a   1.000
_cell.length_b   1.000
_cell.length_c   1.000
_cell.angle_alpha   90.00
_cell.angle_beta   90.00
_cell.angle_gamma   90.00
#
_symmetry.space_group_name_H-M   'P 1'
#
loop_
_entity.id
_entity.type
_entity.pdbx_description
1 polymer ?
#
loop_
_entity_poly.entity_id
_entity_poly.type
_entity_poly.pdbx_seq_one_letter_code
_entity_poly.pdbx_strand_id
1 'polypeptide(L)'
;FNAEVVYSIDLKVKKASSSYHITKHQPTFLDSIKVAIDSKIVDSLYKSTVAHSFLQKGKRYRDENFRKEANRLTALFRNAGVYHFSKNQIGFYEIDTLAPNHKTNVLMKITDRLSEKEGTITSQPLQVQKISKIGVFTDYSYARKDELYRDTVHYDGYAFFSHDKLKYRPKTFLNAVFIEPGQIYKDSMRNLTRKHLKLLKNFKLVKIRYKEINDKELSASIVLTPMKKYAIGINTEAIHSN
;
A
#
# COMPACT_ATOMS: atom_id res chain seq x y z
N PHE A 1 12.04 25.87 -3.26
CA PHE A 1 12.23 26.42 -1.91
C PHE A 1 13.71 26.62 -1.67
N ASN A 2 14.22 27.82 -1.86
CA ASN A 2 15.62 28.09 -1.67
C ASN A 2 15.77 28.74 -0.30
N ALA A 3 16.35 28.04 0.66
CA ALA A 3 16.96 28.64 1.83
C ALA A 3 18.46 28.73 1.53
N GLU A 4 19.05 29.89 1.72
CA GLU A 4 20.51 30.03 1.69
C GLU A 4 21.05 29.55 3.03
N VAL A 5 22.03 28.66 2.96
CA VAL A 5 22.69 28.11 4.14
C VAL A 5 24.17 28.48 4.02
N VAL A 6 24.62 29.36 4.89
CA VAL A 6 26.04 29.64 5.07
C VAL A 6 26.49 28.89 6.33
N TYR A 7 27.57 28.13 6.22
CA TYR A 7 28.11 27.42 7.37
C TYR A 7 29.56 27.84 7.62
N SER A 8 29.96 27.82 8.88
CA SER A 8 31.35 27.98 9.30
C SER A 8 31.76 26.88 10.25
N ILE A 9 32.99 26.42 10.12
CA ILE A 9 33.57 25.41 10.99
C ILE A 9 34.74 26.04 11.73
N ASP A 10 34.66 26.02 13.05
CA ASP A 10 35.77 26.46 13.94
C ASP A 10 36.44 25.23 14.53
N LEU A 11 37.72 25.05 14.21
CA LEU A 11 38.51 23.90 14.63
C LEU A 11 39.40 24.31 15.81
N LYS A 12 39.13 23.73 16.98
CA LYS A 12 40.00 23.86 18.18
C LYS A 12 40.65 22.50 18.47
N VAL A 13 41.78 22.54 19.17
CA VAL A 13 42.47 21.32 19.58
C VAL A 13 41.51 20.39 20.32
N LYS A 14 41.22 19.22 19.76
CA LYS A 14 40.30 18.19 20.24
C LYS A 14 38.79 18.55 20.20
N LYS A 15 38.36 19.65 19.57
CA LYS A 15 36.93 20.00 19.40
C LYS A 15 36.74 20.71 18.08
N ALA A 16 35.64 20.41 17.41
CA ALA A 16 35.14 21.16 16.24
C ALA A 16 33.73 21.66 16.56
N SER A 17 33.47 22.93 16.23
CA SER A 17 32.12 23.48 16.27
C SER A 17 31.71 23.92 14.86
N SER A 18 30.48 23.59 14.47
CA SER A 18 29.90 24.06 13.22
C SER A 18 28.71 24.95 13.53
N SER A 19 28.65 26.10 12.87
CA SER A 19 27.49 27.00 12.94
C SER A 19 26.88 27.15 11.56
N TYR A 20 25.54 27.14 11.50
CA TYR A 20 24.75 27.27 10.28
C TYR A 20 23.92 28.54 10.37
N HIS A 21 24.11 29.45 9.42
CA HIS A 21 23.24 30.60 9.26
C HIS A 21 22.25 30.32 8.13
N ILE A 22 20.94 30.23 8.45
CA ILE A 22 19.90 29.90 7.50
C ILE A 22 19.04 31.11 7.24
N THR A 23 19.12 31.65 6.02
CA THR A 23 18.26 32.73 5.56
C THR A 23 17.01 32.14 4.92
N LYS A 24 15.83 32.38 5.53
CA LYS A 24 14.56 31.91 5.04
C LYS A 24 13.98 32.89 4.03
N HIS A 25 13.60 32.37 2.86
CA HIS A 25 12.82 33.14 1.89
C HIS A 25 11.34 33.20 2.26
N GLN A 26 10.61 34.11 1.62
CA GLN A 26 9.17 34.25 1.85
C GLN A 26 8.44 32.97 1.41
N PRO A 27 7.43 32.53 2.19
CA PRO A 27 6.70 31.30 1.87
C PRO A 27 5.83 31.50 0.63
N THR A 28 5.76 30.49 -0.22
CA THR A 28 4.83 30.40 -1.36
C THR A 28 3.48 29.81 -0.90
N PHE A 29 2.40 30.31 -1.41
CA PHE A 29 1.02 29.88 -1.10
C PHE A 29 0.33 29.31 -2.33
N LEU A 30 -0.58 28.35 -2.14
CA LEU A 30 -1.42 27.81 -3.20
C LEU A 30 -2.51 28.82 -3.56
N ASP A 31 -2.57 29.26 -4.81
CA ASP A 31 -3.63 30.16 -5.29
C ASP A 31 -4.78 29.38 -5.90
N SER A 32 -4.48 28.41 -6.77
CA SER A 32 -5.50 27.52 -7.32
C SER A 32 -4.99 26.08 -7.43
N ILE A 33 -5.93 25.14 -7.35
CA ILE A 33 -5.68 23.72 -7.56
C ILE A 33 -6.67 23.27 -8.63
N LYS A 34 -6.13 22.98 -9.83
CA LYS A 34 -6.89 22.36 -10.91
C LYS A 34 -6.72 20.86 -10.83
N VAL A 35 -7.77 20.11 -11.15
CA VAL A 35 -7.76 18.65 -11.09
C VAL A 35 -8.24 18.10 -12.42
N ALA A 36 -7.46 17.17 -12.98
CA ALA A 36 -7.80 16.42 -14.19
C ALA A 36 -7.74 14.93 -13.88
N ILE A 37 -8.83 14.21 -14.04
CA ILE A 37 -8.96 12.78 -13.73
C ILE A 37 -9.51 12.07 -14.95
N ASP A 38 -8.78 11.07 -15.47
CA ASP A 38 -9.16 10.35 -16.68
C ASP A 38 -10.35 9.41 -16.43
N SER A 39 -10.37 8.66 -15.33
CA SER A 39 -11.44 7.72 -14.99
C SER A 39 -12.65 8.40 -14.32
N LYS A 40 -13.84 8.26 -14.89
CA LYS A 40 -15.10 8.81 -14.33
C LYS A 40 -15.39 8.34 -12.90
N ILE A 41 -15.11 7.08 -12.59
CA ILE A 41 -15.35 6.52 -11.27
C ILE A 41 -14.42 7.13 -10.20
N VAL A 42 -13.16 7.35 -10.55
CA VAL A 42 -12.16 7.98 -9.67
C VAL A 42 -12.50 9.46 -9.48
N ASP A 43 -12.96 10.15 -10.53
CA ASP A 43 -13.42 11.54 -10.45
C ASP A 43 -14.61 11.69 -9.49
N SER A 44 -15.60 10.80 -9.58
CA SER A 44 -16.74 10.79 -8.66
C SER A 44 -16.31 10.58 -7.20
N LEU A 45 -15.41 9.62 -6.95
CA LEU A 45 -14.85 9.35 -5.62
C LEU A 45 -14.02 10.53 -5.10
N TYR A 46 -13.25 11.19 -5.95
CA TYR A 46 -12.49 12.38 -5.59
C TYR A 46 -13.42 13.49 -5.14
N LYS A 47 -14.42 13.84 -5.96
CA LYS A 47 -15.39 14.92 -5.70
C LYS A 47 -16.13 14.75 -4.37
N SER A 48 -16.46 13.52 -4.00
CA SER A 48 -17.13 13.23 -2.72
C SER A 48 -16.28 13.52 -1.49
N THR A 49 -14.96 13.67 -1.64
CA THR A 49 -14.02 13.81 -0.51
C THR A 49 -13.09 15.02 -0.62
N VAL A 50 -13.31 15.90 -1.59
CA VAL A 50 -12.46 17.08 -1.84
C VAL A 50 -12.32 17.99 -0.62
N ALA A 51 -13.36 18.10 0.22
CA ALA A 51 -13.33 18.88 1.45
C ALA A 51 -12.23 18.43 2.45
N HIS A 52 -11.79 17.18 2.37
CA HIS A 52 -10.75 16.61 3.22
C HIS A 52 -9.35 16.68 2.59
N SER A 53 -9.18 17.42 1.48
CA SER A 53 -7.89 17.56 0.82
C SER A 53 -6.88 18.31 1.69
N PHE A 54 -5.62 17.85 1.68
CA PHE A 54 -4.50 18.57 2.29
C PHE A 54 -4.05 19.77 1.44
N LEU A 55 -4.49 19.81 0.17
CA LEU A 55 -4.22 20.90 -0.76
C LEU A 55 -5.45 21.81 -0.79
N GLN A 56 -5.30 23.02 -0.31
CA GLN A 56 -6.39 24.02 -0.26
C GLN A 56 -5.82 25.38 -0.67
N LYS A 57 -6.64 26.17 -1.38
CA LYS A 57 -6.34 27.55 -1.71
C LYS A 57 -5.97 28.36 -0.45
N GLY A 58 -4.95 29.18 -0.55
CA GLY A 58 -4.47 30.04 0.56
C GLY A 58 -3.57 29.30 1.56
N LYS A 59 -3.40 27.97 1.48
CA LYS A 59 -2.45 27.26 2.32
C LYS A 59 -1.01 27.35 1.75
N ARG A 60 -0.05 27.31 2.66
CA ARG A 60 1.36 27.30 2.28
C ARG A 60 1.68 26.08 1.44
N TYR A 61 2.42 26.29 0.35
CA TYR A 61 3.02 25.22 -0.44
C TYR A 61 4.02 24.45 0.43
N ARG A 62 3.81 23.16 0.58
CA ARG A 62 4.70 22.23 1.31
C ARG A 62 4.65 20.89 0.65
N ASP A 63 5.80 20.32 0.29
CA ASP A 63 5.90 18.97 -0.31
C ASP A 63 5.23 17.89 0.55
N GLU A 64 5.28 18.07 1.86
CA GLU A 64 4.63 17.16 2.80
C GLU A 64 3.10 17.06 2.56
N ASN A 65 2.45 18.17 2.22
CA ASN A 65 1.00 18.20 1.95
C ASN A 65 0.66 17.44 0.67
N PHE A 66 1.50 17.52 -0.37
CA PHE A 66 1.34 16.76 -1.61
C PHE A 66 1.51 15.26 -1.35
N ARG A 67 2.50 14.88 -0.55
CA ARG A 67 2.68 13.48 -0.14
C ARG A 67 1.51 12.95 0.70
N LYS A 68 1.00 13.77 1.63
CA LYS A 68 -0.18 13.43 2.42
C LYS A 68 -1.42 13.26 1.54
N GLU A 69 -1.62 14.15 0.59
CA GLU A 69 -2.74 14.08 -0.35
C GLU A 69 -2.65 12.83 -1.24
N ALA A 70 -1.48 12.53 -1.80
CA ALA A 70 -1.28 11.31 -2.58
C ALA A 70 -1.54 10.04 -1.76
N ASN A 71 -1.12 10.01 -0.48
CA ASN A 71 -1.40 8.91 0.43
C ASN A 71 -2.90 8.77 0.72
N ARG A 72 -3.58 9.91 1.01
CA ARG A 72 -5.01 9.96 1.28
C ARG A 72 -5.81 9.43 0.10
N LEU A 73 -5.52 9.93 -1.11
CA LEU A 73 -6.20 9.51 -2.34
C LEU A 73 -5.94 8.03 -2.66
N THR A 74 -4.70 7.56 -2.49
CA THR A 74 -4.38 6.14 -2.68
C THR A 74 -5.18 5.26 -1.73
N ALA A 75 -5.24 5.62 -0.45
CA ALA A 75 -6.02 4.86 0.52
C ALA A 75 -7.52 4.92 0.22
N LEU A 76 -8.04 6.09 -0.15
CA LEU A 76 -9.43 6.28 -0.53
C LEU A 76 -9.84 5.37 -1.68
N PHE A 77 -9.15 5.47 -2.82
CA PHE A 77 -9.53 4.74 -4.02
C PHE A 77 -9.35 3.24 -3.86
N ARG A 78 -8.27 2.80 -3.21
CA ARG A 78 -8.07 1.38 -2.93
C ARG A 78 -9.09 0.81 -1.96
N ASN A 79 -9.58 1.58 -1.01
CA ASN A 79 -10.65 1.15 -0.10
C ASN A 79 -12.06 1.29 -0.71
N ALA A 80 -12.19 2.06 -1.77
CA ALA A 80 -13.41 2.13 -2.58
C ALA A 80 -13.48 1.05 -3.68
N GLY A 81 -12.51 0.14 -3.74
CA GLY A 81 -12.52 -0.98 -4.67
C GLY A 81 -11.59 -0.85 -5.86
N VAL A 82 -10.90 0.27 -6.04
CA VAL A 82 -10.01 0.48 -7.19
C VAL A 82 -8.66 -0.21 -6.91
N TYR A 83 -8.62 -1.53 -7.12
CA TYR A 83 -7.46 -2.38 -6.80
C TYR A 83 -6.17 -1.95 -7.52
N HIS A 84 -6.28 -1.57 -8.78
CA HIS A 84 -5.13 -1.21 -9.62
C HIS A 84 -4.61 0.20 -9.39
N PHE A 85 -5.25 0.98 -8.52
CA PHE A 85 -4.79 2.33 -8.24
C PHE A 85 -3.48 2.32 -7.44
N SER A 86 -2.55 3.15 -7.85
CA SER A 86 -1.27 3.38 -7.20
C SER A 86 -0.90 4.86 -7.18
N LYS A 87 0.03 5.25 -6.32
CA LYS A 87 0.51 6.63 -6.24
C LYS A 87 1.13 7.15 -7.53
N ASN A 88 1.72 6.27 -8.35
CA ASN A 88 2.37 6.64 -9.60
C ASN A 88 1.41 7.22 -10.64
N GLN A 89 0.10 7.05 -10.43
CA GLN A 89 -0.94 7.62 -11.28
C GLN A 89 -1.30 9.05 -10.88
N ILE A 90 -0.76 9.56 -9.76
CA ILE A 90 -1.00 10.93 -9.30
C ILE A 90 0.21 11.77 -9.67
N GLY A 91 0.03 12.74 -10.58
CA GLY A 91 1.01 13.76 -10.89
C GLY A 91 0.59 15.11 -10.33
N PHE A 92 1.55 15.86 -9.79
CA PHE A 92 1.38 17.24 -9.38
C PHE A 92 2.30 18.11 -10.22
N TYR A 93 1.74 19.10 -10.90
CA TYR A 93 2.46 19.99 -11.80
C TYR A 93 2.21 21.43 -11.38
N GLU A 94 3.26 22.22 -11.27
CA GLU A 94 3.15 23.65 -11.14
C GLU A 94 2.79 24.25 -12.51
N ILE A 95 1.70 25.01 -12.56
CA ILE A 95 1.24 25.63 -13.81
C ILE A 95 1.95 26.97 -14.03
N ASP A 96 2.29 27.66 -12.93
CA ASP A 96 2.90 28.97 -12.96
C ASP A 96 3.88 29.14 -11.80
N THR A 97 5.17 29.09 -12.13
CA THR A 97 6.27 29.26 -11.16
C THR A 97 6.73 30.71 -11.04
N LEU A 98 6.24 31.58 -11.93
CA LEU A 98 6.61 33.01 -12.00
C LEU A 98 5.49 33.92 -11.49
N ALA A 99 4.45 33.34 -10.85
CA ALA A 99 3.32 34.10 -10.33
C ALA A 99 3.81 35.20 -9.36
N PRO A 100 3.38 36.46 -9.53
CA PRO A 100 3.70 37.51 -8.60
C PRO A 100 3.12 37.22 -7.21
N ASN A 101 3.69 37.81 -6.18
CA ASN A 101 3.20 37.73 -4.80
C ASN A 101 3.34 36.37 -4.10
N HIS A 102 4.35 35.58 -4.43
CA HIS A 102 4.62 34.27 -3.80
C HIS A 102 3.41 33.33 -3.79
N LYS A 103 2.66 33.30 -4.88
CA LYS A 103 1.54 32.40 -5.10
C LYS A 103 1.88 31.42 -6.24
N THR A 104 1.34 30.21 -6.16
CA THR A 104 1.52 29.19 -7.22
C THR A 104 0.21 28.49 -7.52
N ASN A 105 0.03 28.14 -8.80
CA ASN A 105 -1.07 27.34 -9.29
C ASN A 105 -0.60 25.89 -9.49
N VAL A 106 -1.42 24.94 -9.11
CA VAL A 106 -1.09 23.51 -9.21
C VAL A 106 -2.13 22.78 -10.05
N LEU A 107 -1.66 21.97 -10.96
CA LEU A 107 -2.45 20.94 -11.65
C LEU A 107 -2.17 19.59 -11.00
N MET A 108 -3.19 18.96 -10.41
CA MET A 108 -3.16 17.54 -10.04
C MET A 108 -3.77 16.74 -11.19
N LYS A 109 -3.00 15.83 -11.76
CA LYS A 109 -3.48 14.91 -12.79
C LYS A 109 -3.52 13.49 -12.24
N ILE A 110 -4.64 12.79 -12.41
CA ILE A 110 -4.80 11.38 -12.07
C ILE A 110 -5.07 10.63 -13.37
N THR A 111 -4.11 9.77 -13.76
CA THR A 111 -4.14 9.04 -15.00
C THR A 111 -4.72 7.64 -14.84
N ASP A 112 -5.23 7.08 -15.91
CA ASP A 112 -5.62 5.69 -16.01
C ASP A 112 -4.42 4.75 -15.91
N ARG A 113 -4.69 3.45 -15.72
CA ARG A 113 -3.69 2.40 -15.69
C ARG A 113 -3.10 2.17 -17.09
N LEU A 114 -1.77 2.15 -17.18
CA LEU A 114 -1.09 1.65 -18.37
C LEU A 114 -0.97 0.12 -18.28
N SER A 115 -1.38 -0.58 -19.31
CA SER A 115 -1.27 -2.03 -19.45
C SER A 115 -0.55 -2.35 -20.75
N GLU A 116 0.47 -3.19 -20.64
CA GLU A 116 1.17 -3.72 -21.80
C GLU A 116 0.55 -5.07 -22.19
N LYS A 117 0.07 -5.17 -23.43
CA LYS A 117 -0.39 -6.40 -24.05
C LYS A 117 0.29 -6.55 -25.40
N GLU A 118 0.98 -7.66 -25.59
CA GLU A 118 1.65 -8.00 -26.86
C GLU A 118 2.57 -6.88 -27.40
N GLY A 119 3.33 -6.24 -26.49
CA GLY A 119 4.24 -5.14 -26.84
C GLY A 119 3.56 -3.78 -27.09
N THR A 120 2.23 -3.70 -26.98
CA THR A 120 1.49 -2.45 -27.12
C THR A 120 1.04 -1.92 -25.75
N ILE A 121 1.42 -0.67 -25.44
CA ILE A 121 0.99 0.01 -24.22
C ILE A 121 -0.37 0.65 -24.46
N THR A 122 -1.38 0.20 -23.71
CA THR A 122 -2.74 0.75 -23.78
C THR A 122 -3.16 1.35 -22.45
N SER A 123 -3.90 2.46 -22.49
CA SER A 123 -4.53 3.03 -21.31
C SER A 123 -5.82 2.28 -21.01
N GLN A 124 -5.99 1.83 -19.77
CA GLN A 124 -7.19 1.13 -19.32
C GLN A 124 -7.86 1.89 -18.18
N PRO A 125 -9.17 2.22 -18.29
CA PRO A 125 -9.90 2.89 -17.24
C PRO A 125 -9.84 2.12 -15.91
N LEU A 126 -9.68 2.85 -14.84
CA LEU A 126 -9.74 2.29 -13.50
C LEU A 126 -11.17 1.86 -13.17
N GLN A 127 -11.33 0.66 -12.60
CA GLN A 127 -12.60 0.04 -12.29
C GLN A 127 -12.68 -0.33 -10.81
N VAL A 128 -13.91 -0.37 -10.27
CA VAL A 128 -14.19 -0.98 -8.96
C VAL A 128 -14.27 -2.48 -9.14
N GLN A 129 -13.54 -3.22 -8.33
CA GLN A 129 -13.43 -4.67 -8.40
C GLN A 129 -13.98 -5.35 -7.14
N LYS A 130 -14.66 -6.49 -7.35
CA LYS A 130 -15.17 -7.37 -6.30
C LYS A 130 -14.30 -8.60 -6.16
N ILE A 131 -14.30 -9.19 -4.98
CA ILE A 131 -13.62 -10.46 -4.71
C ILE A 131 -14.60 -11.59 -4.97
N SER A 132 -14.45 -12.33 -6.07
CA SER A 132 -15.38 -13.39 -6.45
C SER A 132 -14.97 -14.74 -5.89
N LYS A 133 -13.67 -15.01 -5.75
CA LYS A 133 -13.14 -16.30 -5.27
C LYS A 133 -12.08 -16.09 -4.20
N ILE A 134 -12.10 -16.91 -3.14
CA ILE A 134 -11.09 -16.87 -2.09
C ILE A 134 -10.56 -18.28 -1.84
N GLY A 135 -9.26 -18.46 -2.10
CA GLY A 135 -8.52 -19.67 -1.77
C GLY A 135 -7.64 -19.47 -0.53
N VAL A 136 -7.67 -20.39 0.39
CA VAL A 136 -6.85 -20.42 1.61
C VAL A 136 -5.92 -21.61 1.55
N PHE A 137 -4.62 -21.36 1.38
CA PHE A 137 -3.56 -22.36 1.30
C PHE A 137 -2.90 -22.49 2.67
N THR A 138 -3.24 -23.53 3.41
CA THR A 138 -3.02 -23.59 4.86
C THR A 138 -1.67 -24.11 5.30
N ASP A 139 -0.93 -24.78 4.43
CA ASP A 139 0.34 -25.44 4.72
C ASP A 139 1.41 -25.24 3.64
N TYR A 140 1.39 -24.06 3.01
CA TYR A 140 2.38 -23.69 2.00
C TYR A 140 3.79 -23.76 2.56
N SER A 141 4.68 -24.42 1.82
CA SER A 141 6.12 -24.46 2.05
C SER A 141 6.85 -24.27 0.72
N TYR A 142 7.99 -23.57 0.74
CA TYR A 142 8.79 -23.42 -0.47
C TYR A 142 9.31 -24.77 -1.01
N ALA A 143 9.62 -25.69 -0.11
CA ALA A 143 10.08 -27.04 -0.48
C ALA A 143 8.98 -27.87 -1.19
N ARG A 144 7.70 -27.54 -0.98
CA ARG A 144 6.54 -28.24 -1.55
C ARG A 144 5.77 -27.37 -2.57
N LYS A 145 6.41 -26.32 -3.11
CA LYS A 145 5.75 -25.35 -3.99
C LYS A 145 5.17 -25.97 -5.27
N ASP A 146 5.76 -27.05 -5.75
CA ASP A 146 5.38 -27.75 -6.97
C ASP A 146 4.50 -28.99 -6.71
N GLU A 147 4.23 -29.30 -5.43
CA GLU A 147 3.33 -30.40 -5.07
C GLU A 147 1.87 -29.97 -5.20
N LEU A 148 1.03 -30.93 -5.59
CA LEU A 148 -0.42 -30.72 -5.67
C LEU A 148 -1.05 -30.71 -4.26
N TYR A 149 -2.02 -29.81 -4.05
CA TYR A 149 -2.88 -29.83 -2.89
C TYR A 149 -3.85 -30.99 -3.02
N ARG A 150 -3.87 -31.90 -2.04
CA ARG A 150 -4.62 -33.16 -2.07
C ARG A 150 -5.96 -33.06 -1.34
N ASP A 151 -6.03 -32.20 -0.31
CA ASP A 151 -7.25 -32.00 0.46
C ASP A 151 -7.83 -30.61 0.17
N THR A 152 -9.11 -30.58 -0.18
CA THR A 152 -9.86 -29.35 -0.46
C THR A 152 -11.18 -29.36 0.29
N VAL A 153 -11.38 -28.37 1.14
CA VAL A 153 -12.60 -28.19 1.91
C VAL A 153 -13.26 -26.87 1.55
N HIS A 154 -14.52 -26.93 1.15
CA HIS A 154 -15.33 -25.73 0.91
C HIS A 154 -16.14 -25.39 2.16
N TYR A 155 -16.06 -24.14 2.58
CA TYR A 155 -16.81 -23.64 3.72
C TYR A 155 -17.11 -22.15 3.56
N ASP A 156 -18.37 -21.76 3.63
CA ASP A 156 -18.83 -20.36 3.63
C ASP A 156 -18.26 -19.51 2.46
N GLY A 157 -18.23 -20.09 1.24
CA GLY A 157 -17.72 -19.42 0.04
C GLY A 157 -16.19 -19.36 -0.08
N TYR A 158 -15.46 -19.98 0.86
CA TYR A 158 -14.00 -20.13 0.80
C TYR A 158 -13.61 -21.55 0.39
N ALA A 159 -12.51 -21.68 -0.35
CA ALA A 159 -11.87 -22.96 -0.64
C ALA A 159 -10.58 -23.09 0.15
N PHE A 160 -10.50 -24.07 1.06
CA PHE A 160 -9.31 -24.36 1.85
C PHE A 160 -8.52 -25.49 1.18
N PHE A 161 -7.25 -25.24 0.93
CA PHE A 161 -6.34 -26.18 0.30
C PHE A 161 -5.25 -26.61 1.28
N SER A 162 -4.94 -27.91 1.32
CA SER A 162 -3.86 -28.50 2.10
C SER A 162 -3.16 -29.59 1.29
N HIS A 163 -1.82 -29.72 1.41
CA HIS A 163 -1.06 -30.82 0.81
C HIS A 163 -1.40 -32.17 1.46
N ASP A 164 -1.64 -32.10 2.78
CA ASP A 164 -2.08 -33.22 3.59
C ASP A 164 -3.51 -32.94 4.08
N LYS A 165 -3.95 -33.57 5.15
CA LYS A 165 -5.26 -33.31 5.76
C LYS A 165 -5.31 -31.90 6.38
N LEU A 166 -6.41 -31.19 6.16
CA LEU A 166 -6.66 -29.88 6.74
C LEU A 166 -6.61 -29.90 8.28
N LYS A 167 -5.67 -29.16 8.86
CA LYS A 167 -5.39 -29.13 10.32
C LYS A 167 -6.20 -28.08 11.07
N TYR A 168 -6.77 -27.11 10.37
CA TYR A 168 -7.48 -25.99 10.96
C TYR A 168 -8.98 -26.13 10.73
N ARG A 169 -9.77 -25.81 11.76
CA ARG A 169 -11.23 -25.74 11.63
C ARG A 169 -11.62 -24.50 10.83
N PRO A 170 -12.28 -24.58 9.67
CA PRO A 170 -12.60 -23.44 8.82
C PRO A 170 -13.32 -22.33 9.58
N LYS A 171 -14.36 -22.64 10.35
CA LYS A 171 -15.12 -21.68 11.16
C LYS A 171 -14.23 -20.85 12.10
N THR A 172 -13.32 -21.51 12.82
CA THR A 172 -12.41 -20.80 13.76
C THR A 172 -11.40 -19.94 13.02
N PHE A 173 -10.91 -20.40 11.87
CA PHE A 173 -9.97 -19.67 11.03
C PHE A 173 -10.61 -18.40 10.47
N LEU A 174 -11.86 -18.46 10.00
CA LEU A 174 -12.55 -17.33 9.40
C LEU A 174 -12.79 -16.17 10.38
N ASN A 175 -12.79 -16.40 11.69
CA ASN A 175 -12.82 -15.32 12.69
C ASN A 175 -11.64 -14.33 12.57
N ALA A 176 -10.56 -14.72 11.90
CA ALA A 176 -9.39 -13.86 11.64
C ALA A 176 -9.33 -13.33 10.19
N VAL A 177 -10.34 -13.61 9.36
CA VAL A 177 -10.40 -13.23 7.95
C VAL A 177 -11.52 -12.21 7.73
N PHE A 178 -11.18 -11.06 7.18
CA PHE A 178 -12.10 -9.93 6.92
C PHE A 178 -12.28 -9.67 5.42
N ILE A 179 -11.74 -10.55 4.59
CA ILE A 179 -11.92 -10.54 3.14
C ILE A 179 -13.04 -11.53 2.85
N GLU A 180 -14.16 -11.09 2.31
CA GLU A 180 -15.35 -11.92 2.11
C GLU A 180 -15.65 -12.11 0.63
N PRO A 181 -16.18 -13.28 0.23
CA PRO A 181 -16.65 -13.51 -1.13
C PRO A 181 -17.76 -12.53 -1.52
N GLY A 182 -17.72 -12.02 -2.75
CA GLY A 182 -18.69 -11.04 -3.26
C GLY A 182 -18.47 -9.60 -2.80
N GLN A 183 -17.60 -9.35 -1.81
CA GLN A 183 -17.33 -8.03 -1.28
C GLN A 183 -16.50 -7.19 -2.28
N ILE A 184 -16.75 -5.86 -2.30
CA ILE A 184 -15.87 -4.91 -2.97
C ILE A 184 -14.48 -4.96 -2.34
N TYR A 185 -13.43 -4.95 -3.17
CA TYR A 185 -12.05 -4.91 -2.70
C TYR A 185 -11.80 -3.72 -1.76
N LYS A 186 -11.15 -3.99 -0.64
CA LYS A 186 -10.69 -2.97 0.31
C LYS A 186 -9.30 -3.32 0.81
N ASP A 187 -8.34 -2.42 0.60
CA ASP A 187 -6.96 -2.62 1.05
C ASP A 187 -6.85 -2.73 2.58
N SER A 188 -7.72 -2.02 3.31
CA SER A 188 -7.83 -2.11 4.77
C SER A 188 -8.21 -3.51 5.25
N MET A 189 -9.13 -4.21 4.57
CA MET A 189 -9.55 -5.57 4.93
C MET A 189 -8.42 -6.58 4.70
N ARG A 190 -7.63 -6.42 3.62
CA ARG A 190 -6.41 -7.19 3.41
C ARG A 190 -5.42 -7.03 4.56
N ASN A 191 -5.18 -5.80 4.97
CA ASN A 191 -4.23 -5.48 6.04
C ASN A 191 -4.73 -6.00 7.40
N LEU A 192 -6.03 -5.87 7.66
CA LEU A 192 -6.68 -6.36 8.87
C LEU A 192 -6.60 -7.90 8.95
N THR A 193 -6.98 -8.60 7.89
CA THR A 193 -6.85 -10.07 7.78
C THR A 193 -5.42 -10.51 8.04
N ARG A 194 -4.44 -9.89 7.38
CA ARG A 194 -3.02 -10.22 7.58
C ARG A 194 -2.58 -10.00 9.02
N LYS A 195 -3.01 -8.91 9.66
CA LYS A 195 -2.70 -8.61 11.07
C LYS A 195 -3.28 -9.68 11.99
N HIS A 196 -4.57 -10.01 11.86
CA HIS A 196 -5.24 -10.98 12.72
C HIS A 196 -4.70 -12.40 12.54
N LEU A 197 -4.45 -12.85 11.31
CA LEU A 197 -3.82 -14.15 11.06
C LEU A 197 -2.41 -14.26 11.67
N LYS A 198 -1.64 -13.17 11.68
CA LYS A 198 -0.33 -13.14 12.37
C LYS A 198 -0.47 -13.21 13.89
N LEU A 199 -1.50 -12.59 14.47
CA LEU A 199 -1.76 -12.62 15.92
C LEU A 199 -2.09 -14.02 16.43
N LEU A 200 -2.59 -14.93 15.58
CA LEU A 200 -2.80 -16.34 15.96
C LEU A 200 -1.51 -17.08 16.32
N LYS A 201 -0.34 -16.55 15.97
CA LYS A 201 0.99 -17.14 16.22
C LYS A 201 1.17 -18.58 15.68
N ASN A 202 0.28 -19.02 14.81
CA ASN A 202 0.30 -20.34 14.19
C ASN A 202 1.08 -20.35 12.86
N PHE A 203 1.32 -19.16 12.28
CA PHE A 203 1.89 -19.03 10.94
C PHE A 203 3.17 -18.19 10.97
N LYS A 204 4.24 -18.75 10.39
CA LYS A 204 5.51 -18.05 10.13
C LYS A 204 5.35 -16.98 9.06
N LEU A 205 4.55 -17.29 8.00
CA LEU A 205 4.29 -16.38 6.89
C LEU A 205 2.77 -16.32 6.63
N VAL A 206 2.27 -15.09 6.46
CA VAL A 206 0.93 -14.80 5.98
C VAL A 206 1.06 -13.88 4.78
N LYS A 207 0.73 -14.39 3.59
CA LYS A 207 0.78 -13.65 2.33
C LYS A 207 -0.60 -13.65 1.67
N ILE A 208 -1.12 -12.47 1.34
CA ILE A 208 -2.39 -12.30 0.67
C ILE A 208 -2.11 -11.71 -0.71
N ARG A 209 -2.51 -12.40 -1.75
CA ARG A 209 -2.35 -12.02 -3.15
C ARG A 209 -3.71 -11.92 -3.80
N TYR A 210 -3.81 -11.04 -4.79
CA TYR A 210 -4.97 -10.97 -5.66
C TYR A 210 -4.53 -11.21 -7.10
N LYS A 211 -5.39 -11.90 -7.84
CA LYS A 211 -5.24 -12.09 -9.27
C LYS A 211 -6.52 -11.62 -9.94
N GLU A 212 -6.38 -10.82 -10.96
CA GLU A 212 -7.47 -10.36 -11.81
C GLU A 212 -8.06 -11.56 -12.56
N ILE A 213 -9.38 -11.74 -12.49
CA ILE A 213 -10.13 -12.70 -13.28
C ILE A 213 -10.64 -11.99 -14.53
N ASN A 214 -11.18 -10.80 -14.33
CA ASN A 214 -11.61 -9.86 -15.35
C ASN A 214 -11.56 -8.43 -14.78
N ASP A 215 -11.97 -7.44 -15.56
CA ASP A 215 -11.89 -6.02 -15.17
C ASP A 215 -12.66 -5.68 -13.88
N LYS A 216 -13.63 -6.49 -13.48
CA LYS A 216 -14.51 -6.25 -12.33
C LYS A 216 -14.32 -7.24 -11.18
N GLU A 217 -13.54 -8.30 -11.38
CA GLU A 217 -13.45 -9.40 -10.43
C GLU A 217 -12.02 -9.82 -10.12
N LEU A 218 -11.77 -10.03 -8.85
CA LEU A 218 -10.50 -10.52 -8.30
C LEU A 218 -10.67 -11.89 -7.66
N SER A 219 -9.68 -12.74 -7.83
CA SER A 219 -9.46 -13.92 -6.98
C SER A 219 -8.46 -13.56 -5.88
N ALA A 220 -8.80 -13.85 -4.61
CA ALA A 220 -7.90 -13.69 -3.48
C ALA A 220 -7.28 -15.04 -3.10
N SER A 221 -5.97 -15.03 -2.83
CA SER A 221 -5.23 -16.18 -2.32
C SER A 221 -4.59 -15.83 -0.99
N ILE A 222 -5.01 -16.49 0.09
CA ILE A 222 -4.43 -16.38 1.43
C ILE A 222 -3.45 -17.54 1.60
N VAL A 223 -2.15 -17.27 1.54
CA VAL A 223 -1.09 -18.26 1.58
C VAL A 223 -0.44 -18.23 2.95
N LEU A 224 -0.43 -19.36 3.64
CA LEU A 224 0.01 -19.52 5.01
C LEU A 224 1.12 -20.56 5.11
N THR A 225 2.22 -20.19 5.75
CA THR A 225 3.28 -21.14 6.12
C THR A 225 3.18 -21.40 7.61
N PRO A 226 2.88 -22.61 8.06
CA PRO A 226 2.78 -22.94 9.48
C PRO A 226 4.11 -22.73 10.21
N MET A 227 4.02 -22.40 11.49
CA MET A 227 5.17 -22.49 12.41
C MET A 227 5.45 -23.95 12.76
N LYS A 228 6.71 -24.27 13.01
CA LYS A 228 7.08 -25.56 13.62
C LYS A 228 6.51 -25.61 15.05
N LYS A 229 5.88 -26.73 15.42
CA LYS A 229 5.32 -26.90 16.77
C LYS A 229 6.38 -26.87 17.87
N TYR A 230 7.59 -27.32 17.56
CA TYR A 230 8.71 -27.41 18.50
C TYR A 230 10.00 -26.95 17.83
N ALA A 231 10.83 -26.23 18.56
CA ALA A 231 12.21 -25.92 18.24
C ALA A 231 13.07 -26.32 19.45
N ILE A 232 14.01 -27.23 19.25
CA ILE A 232 14.99 -27.63 20.26
C ILE A 232 16.29 -26.93 19.90
N GLY A 233 16.79 -26.07 20.78
CA GLY A 233 18.12 -25.46 20.70
C GLY A 233 19.04 -26.16 21.72
N ILE A 234 20.17 -26.68 21.26
CA ILE A 234 21.22 -27.21 22.13
C ILE A 234 22.37 -26.19 22.10
N ASN A 235 22.59 -25.51 23.22
CA ASN A 235 23.75 -24.64 23.40
C ASN A 235 24.84 -25.45 24.14
N THR A 236 25.98 -25.65 23.51
CA THR A 236 27.18 -26.23 24.16
C THR A 236 28.17 -25.11 24.42
N GLU A 237 28.43 -24.81 25.67
CA GLU A 237 29.52 -23.92 26.14
C GLU A 237 30.70 -24.78 26.57
N ALA A 238 31.86 -24.59 25.94
CA ALA A 238 33.12 -25.14 26.44
C ALA A 238 33.85 -24.06 27.23
N ILE A 239 33.93 -24.26 28.56
CA ILE A 239 34.74 -23.40 29.45
C ILE A 239 36.08 -24.04 29.58
N HIS A 240 37.14 -23.37 29.09
CA HIS A 240 38.51 -23.75 29.36
C HIS A 240 39.03 -22.92 30.53
N SER A 241 39.23 -23.54 31.68
CA SER A 241 39.92 -22.94 32.83
C SER A 241 41.43 -23.31 32.77
N ASN A 242 42.27 -22.29 32.69
CA ASN A 242 43.70 -22.42 32.91
C ASN A 242 43.96 -22.48 34.41
#